data_54f4721a9d750f1a368d001fe8630e05
#
_entry.id   54f4721a9d750f1a368d001fe8630e05
#
_cell.length_a   1.000
_cell.length_b   1.000
_cell.length_c   1.000
_cell.angle_alpha   90.00
_cell.angle_beta   90.00
_cell.angle_gamma   90.00
#
_symmetry.space_group_name_H-M   'P 1'
#
loop_
_entity.id
_entity.type
_entity.pdbx_description
1 polymer ?
#
loop_
_entity_poly.entity_id
_entity_poly.type
_entity_poly.pdbx_seq_one_letter_code
_entity_poly.pdbx_strand_id
1 'polypeptide(L)'
;GNIEPTTKHLNYNQRWIGEKTLMPVGSYEAGKSPYGLYDMAGNVWEWVQDWYDPRYYEKSPKNNPKGPETGTKRVLRGSGWQNETPTVRIFTRVDSDPAVRNESTGFRCARDAK
;
A
#
# COMPACT_ATOMS: atom_id res chain seq x y z
N GLY A 1 -12.48 -6.80 -4.27
CA GLY A 1 -13.30 -8.00 -4.26
C GLY A 1 -13.02 -8.89 -3.06
N ASN A 2 -13.87 -9.87 -2.85
CA ASN A 2 -13.75 -10.81 -1.73
C ASN A 2 -13.07 -12.13 -2.13
N ILE A 3 -12.35 -12.13 -3.25
CA ILE A 3 -11.67 -13.31 -3.78
C ILE A 3 -10.23 -13.31 -3.27
N GLU A 4 -9.74 -14.49 -2.84
CA GLU A 4 -8.34 -14.68 -2.50
C GLU A 4 -7.44 -14.28 -3.68
N PRO A 5 -6.41 -13.46 -3.45
CA PRO A 5 -5.52 -13.04 -4.52
C PRO A 5 -4.69 -14.22 -5.04
N THR A 6 -4.35 -14.16 -6.31
CA THR A 6 -3.42 -15.09 -6.94
C THR A 6 -2.28 -14.30 -7.59
N THR A 7 -1.25 -14.99 -8.05
CA THR A 7 -0.13 -14.40 -8.79
C THR A 7 -0.52 -13.74 -10.12
N LYS A 8 -1.77 -13.87 -10.54
CA LYS A 8 -2.33 -13.12 -11.69
C LYS A 8 -2.84 -11.73 -11.32
N HIS A 9 -3.11 -11.51 -10.03
CA HIS A 9 -3.67 -10.25 -9.53
C HIS A 9 -2.61 -9.28 -9.02
N LEU A 10 -1.53 -9.81 -8.42
CA LEU A 10 -0.52 -8.97 -7.76
C LEU A 10 0.81 -9.71 -7.56
N ASN A 11 1.85 -8.92 -7.32
CA ASN A 11 3.17 -9.40 -6.94
C ASN A 11 3.26 -9.50 -5.41
N TYR A 12 3.24 -10.72 -4.89
CA TYR A 12 3.29 -11.01 -3.45
C TYR A 12 3.94 -12.37 -3.19
N ASN A 13 4.25 -12.66 -1.93
CA ASN A 13 4.82 -13.93 -1.49
C ASN A 13 6.10 -14.32 -2.27
N GLN A 14 6.95 -13.33 -2.56
CA GLN A 14 8.19 -13.52 -3.31
C GLN A 14 9.40 -13.55 -2.39
N ARG A 15 10.49 -14.16 -2.87
CA ARG A 15 11.83 -14.04 -2.29
C ARG A 15 12.62 -13.01 -3.10
N TRP A 16 13.50 -12.28 -2.43
CA TRP A 16 14.38 -11.34 -3.10
C TRP A 16 15.39 -12.05 -4.01
N ILE A 17 15.34 -11.76 -5.27
CA ILE A 17 16.25 -12.23 -6.32
C ILE A 17 16.86 -11.08 -7.14
N GLY A 18 17.00 -9.91 -6.49
CA GLY A 18 17.42 -8.67 -7.14
C GLY A 18 16.24 -7.88 -7.72
N GLU A 19 16.53 -6.88 -8.51
CA GLU A 19 15.51 -5.96 -9.05
C GLU A 19 14.40 -6.66 -9.83
N LYS A 20 14.64 -7.86 -10.35
CA LYS A 20 13.62 -8.69 -11.02
C LYS A 20 12.48 -9.16 -10.10
N THR A 21 12.63 -9.04 -8.78
CA THR A 21 11.57 -9.30 -7.83
C THR A 21 10.45 -8.25 -7.92
N LEU A 22 10.82 -7.03 -8.29
CA LEU A 22 9.87 -5.96 -8.56
C LEU A 22 9.30 -6.13 -9.97
N MET A 23 8.00 -5.92 -10.09
CA MET A 23 7.33 -5.95 -11.39
C MET A 23 7.11 -4.52 -11.90
N PRO A 24 7.19 -4.29 -13.21
CA PRO A 24 6.80 -3.00 -13.78
C PRO A 24 5.39 -2.63 -13.36
N VAL A 25 5.14 -1.36 -13.08
CA VAL A 25 3.80 -0.87 -12.73
C VAL A 25 2.80 -1.21 -13.83
N GLY A 26 1.57 -1.58 -13.42
CA GLY A 26 0.52 -1.93 -14.38
C GLY A 26 0.62 -3.33 -14.98
N SER A 27 1.50 -4.20 -14.47
CA SER A 27 1.68 -5.57 -15.00
C SER A 27 0.48 -6.49 -14.76
N TYR A 28 -0.37 -6.18 -13.79
CA TYR A 28 -1.46 -7.06 -13.34
C TYR A 28 -2.83 -6.51 -13.72
N GLU A 29 -3.26 -6.74 -14.95
CA GLU A 29 -4.58 -6.31 -15.42
C GLU A 29 -5.73 -6.89 -14.60
N ALA A 30 -5.62 -8.14 -14.18
CA ALA A 30 -6.63 -8.80 -13.35
C ALA A 30 -6.72 -8.23 -11.92
N GLY A 31 -5.69 -7.51 -11.47
CA GLY A 31 -5.64 -6.85 -10.17
C GLY A 31 -6.06 -5.38 -10.17
N LYS A 32 -6.45 -4.86 -11.33
CA LYS A 32 -6.89 -3.47 -11.47
C LYS A 32 -8.14 -3.20 -10.64
N SER A 33 -8.16 -2.08 -9.93
CA SER A 33 -9.32 -1.66 -9.15
C SER A 33 -10.50 -1.28 -10.06
N PRO A 34 -11.74 -1.22 -9.51
CA PRO A 34 -12.89 -0.71 -10.27
C PRO A 34 -12.71 0.71 -10.81
N TYR A 35 -11.80 1.48 -10.24
CA TYR A 35 -11.47 2.84 -10.67
C TYR A 35 -10.30 2.89 -11.67
N GLY A 36 -9.83 1.74 -12.15
CA GLY A 36 -8.73 1.66 -13.12
C GLY A 36 -7.33 1.82 -12.52
N LEU A 37 -7.16 1.70 -11.22
CA LEU A 37 -5.86 1.81 -10.55
C LEU A 37 -5.19 0.43 -10.44
N TYR A 38 -3.90 0.39 -10.79
CA TYR A 38 -3.06 -0.80 -10.69
C TYR A 38 -2.27 -0.83 -9.39
N ASP A 39 -1.83 -2.02 -8.99
CA ASP A 39 -0.89 -2.25 -7.89
C ASP A 39 -1.34 -1.63 -6.56
N MET A 40 -2.64 -1.62 -6.29
CA MET A 40 -3.19 -1.14 -5.01
C MET A 40 -2.85 -2.10 -3.85
N ALA A 41 -2.49 -3.33 -4.17
CA ALA A 41 -1.96 -4.33 -3.25
C ALA A 41 -0.80 -5.06 -3.91
N GLY A 42 0.23 -5.40 -3.11
CA GLY A 42 1.44 -6.08 -3.59
C GLY A 42 2.44 -5.14 -4.28
N ASN A 43 3.49 -5.71 -4.81
CA ASN A 43 4.66 -5.10 -5.40
C ASN A 43 5.49 -4.32 -4.38
N VAL A 44 5.14 -3.11 -4.03
CA VAL A 44 5.79 -2.33 -2.96
C VAL A 44 4.77 -1.71 -2.03
N TRP A 45 5.15 -1.55 -0.76
CA TRP A 45 4.47 -0.67 0.16
C TRP A 45 4.50 0.76 -0.36
N GLU A 46 3.46 1.52 -0.15
CA GLU A 46 3.37 2.90 -0.66
C GLU A 46 3.16 3.89 0.48
N TRP A 47 3.97 4.94 0.47
CA TRP A 47 3.83 6.07 1.39
C TRP A 47 2.48 6.73 1.21
N VAL A 48 1.84 7.04 2.35
CA VAL A 48 0.64 7.85 2.44
C VAL A 48 0.97 9.13 3.19
N GLN A 49 0.30 10.21 2.85
CA GLN A 49 0.53 11.52 3.49
C GLN A 49 0.26 11.52 4.99
N ASP A 50 -0.62 10.65 5.46
CA ASP A 50 -1.07 10.61 6.85
C ASP A 50 0.06 10.30 7.83
N TRP A 51 0.08 11.02 8.94
CA TRP A 51 0.79 10.55 10.13
C TRP A 51 0.17 9.27 10.67
N TYR A 52 0.96 8.42 11.28
CA TYR A 52 0.46 7.18 11.87
C TYR A 52 0.07 7.37 13.33
N ASP A 53 -1.15 6.95 13.67
CA ASP A 53 -1.64 6.75 15.04
C ASP A 53 -2.43 5.44 15.04
N PRO A 54 -2.03 4.42 15.84
CA PRO A 54 -2.70 3.12 15.87
C PRO A 54 -4.15 3.22 16.33
N ARG A 55 -4.52 4.29 17.04
CA ARG A 55 -5.86 4.52 17.58
C ARG A 55 -6.68 5.56 16.79
N TYR A 56 -6.18 6.00 15.64
CA TYR A 56 -6.85 7.06 14.89
C TYR A 56 -8.29 6.72 14.51
N TYR A 57 -8.57 5.47 14.13
CA TYR A 57 -9.91 5.06 13.75
C TYR A 57 -10.96 5.20 14.86
N GLU A 58 -10.56 5.16 16.12
CA GLU A 58 -11.47 5.36 17.26
C GLU A 58 -12.06 6.77 17.31
N LYS A 59 -11.38 7.73 16.74
CA LYS A 59 -11.70 9.18 16.78
C LYS A 59 -11.76 9.85 15.42
N SER A 60 -11.59 9.08 14.33
CA SER A 60 -11.57 9.66 12.98
C SER A 60 -12.96 10.18 12.57
N PRO A 61 -13.03 11.29 11.85
CA PRO A 61 -14.29 11.72 11.27
C PRO A 61 -14.80 10.70 10.25
N LYS A 62 -16.11 10.58 10.12
CA LYS A 62 -16.75 9.65 9.19
C LYS A 62 -16.43 10.00 7.72
N ASN A 63 -16.34 11.28 7.41
CA ASN A 63 -16.11 11.78 6.05
C ASN A 63 -14.74 12.41 5.93
N ASN A 64 -14.01 12.04 4.87
CA ASN A 64 -12.71 12.61 4.48
C ASN A 64 -11.70 12.72 5.65
N PRO A 65 -11.41 11.62 6.36
CA PRO A 65 -10.42 11.64 7.43
C PRO A 65 -9.04 12.01 6.86
N LYS A 66 -8.36 12.95 7.49
CA LYS A 66 -7.04 13.45 7.06
C LYS A 66 -5.88 12.84 7.84
N GLY A 67 -6.16 11.98 8.80
CA GLY A 67 -5.16 11.48 9.74
C GLY A 67 -4.90 12.45 10.89
N PRO A 68 -4.01 12.07 11.83
CA PRO A 68 -3.57 12.95 12.92
C PRO A 68 -2.90 14.23 12.38
N GLU A 69 -3.01 15.31 13.11
CA GLU A 69 -2.34 16.57 12.74
C GLU A 69 -0.82 16.50 12.86
N THR A 70 -0.32 15.69 13.78
CA THR A 70 1.11 15.53 14.06
C THR A 70 1.47 14.07 14.29
N GLY A 71 2.74 13.76 14.12
CA GLY A 71 3.27 12.41 14.37
C GLY A 71 4.76 12.35 14.11
N THR A 72 5.33 11.17 14.33
CA THR A 72 6.75 10.87 14.06
C THR A 72 6.92 9.83 12.95
N LYS A 73 5.88 9.07 12.68
CA LYS A 73 5.86 8.02 11.65
C LYS A 73 4.74 8.27 10.65
N ARG A 74 4.98 7.93 9.41
CA ARG A 74 3.99 7.98 8.33
C ARG A 74 3.38 6.61 8.07
N VAL A 75 2.21 6.62 7.46
CA VAL A 75 1.49 5.40 7.08
C VAL A 75 2.05 4.83 5.77
N LEU A 76 2.20 3.51 5.72
CA LEU A 76 2.38 2.73 4.50
C LEU A 76 1.15 1.86 4.26
N ARG A 77 0.80 1.67 3.00
CA ARG A 77 -0.32 0.83 2.55
C ARG A 77 0.06 -0.06 1.38
N GLY A 78 -0.79 -1.04 1.11
CA GLY A 78 -0.77 -1.86 -0.09
C GLY A 78 0.02 -3.14 0.00
N SER A 79 0.86 -3.31 1.01
CA SER A 79 1.77 -4.45 1.15
C SER A 79 2.83 -4.51 0.04
N GLY A 80 3.92 -5.18 0.30
CA GLY A 80 5.02 -5.36 -0.64
C GLY A 80 5.11 -6.78 -1.18
N TRP A 81 6.06 -7.01 -2.09
CA TRP A 81 6.33 -8.29 -2.75
C TRP A 81 6.60 -9.44 -1.78
N GLN A 82 7.15 -9.16 -0.60
CA GLN A 82 7.50 -10.17 0.40
C GLN A 82 6.32 -10.61 1.27
N ASN A 83 5.21 -9.88 1.27
CA ASN A 83 4.08 -10.17 2.15
C ASN A 83 3.27 -11.36 1.66
N GLU A 84 2.73 -12.12 2.62
CA GLU A 84 1.85 -13.26 2.37
C GLU A 84 0.37 -12.87 2.42
N THR A 85 -0.49 -13.75 1.94
CA THR A 85 -1.92 -13.51 1.75
C THR A 85 -2.64 -12.83 2.92
N PRO A 86 -2.47 -13.21 4.20
CA PRO A 86 -3.24 -12.57 5.27
C PRO A 86 -2.98 -11.07 5.43
N THR A 87 -1.78 -10.61 5.02
CA THR A 87 -1.34 -9.22 5.18
C THR A 87 -1.52 -8.38 3.91
N VAL A 88 -1.74 -9.03 2.77
CA VAL A 88 -1.88 -8.35 1.48
C VAL A 88 -3.31 -7.85 1.30
N ARG A 89 -3.63 -6.75 1.98
CA ARG A 89 -4.97 -6.13 1.95
C ARG A 89 -4.83 -4.63 1.80
N ILE A 90 -5.67 -4.03 0.97
CA ILE A 90 -5.64 -2.59 0.71
C ILE A 90 -5.93 -1.74 1.96
N PHE A 91 -6.60 -2.29 2.95
CA PHE A 91 -6.90 -1.58 4.21
C PHE A 91 -5.81 -1.75 5.28
N THR A 92 -4.83 -2.63 5.08
CA THR A 92 -3.71 -2.80 6.02
C THR A 92 -2.89 -1.51 6.06
N ARG A 93 -2.67 -1.00 7.27
CA ARG A 93 -1.81 0.15 7.54
C ARG A 93 -0.65 -0.30 8.40
N VAL A 94 0.55 0.13 8.04
CA VAL A 94 1.73 -0.01 8.88
C VAL A 94 2.42 1.34 9.00
N ASP A 95 3.26 1.46 10.02
CA ASP A 95 4.01 2.67 10.27
C ASP A 95 5.47 2.54 9.82
N SER A 96 6.05 3.64 9.41
CA SER A 96 7.48 3.72 9.13
C SER A 96 8.00 5.13 9.38
N ASP A 97 9.27 5.20 9.81
CA ASP A 97 10.01 6.45 9.83
C ASP A 97 10.14 6.98 8.39
N PRO A 98 9.76 8.23 8.13
CA PRO A 98 9.82 8.79 6.77
C PRO A 98 11.23 8.85 6.17
N ALA A 99 12.29 8.72 6.96
CA ALA A 99 13.66 8.67 6.48
C ALA A 99 14.11 7.27 5.99
N VAL A 100 13.33 6.21 6.27
CA VAL A 100 13.69 4.86 5.88
C VAL A 100 13.53 4.66 4.37
N ARG A 101 14.53 4.00 3.78
CA ARG A 101 14.56 3.58 2.38
C ARG A 101 14.84 2.09 2.32
N ASN A 102 14.12 1.38 1.48
CA ASN A 102 14.32 -0.04 1.26
C ASN A 102 13.75 -0.48 -0.10
N GLU A 103 13.98 -1.73 -0.46
CA GLU A 103 13.59 -2.33 -1.73
C GLU A 103 12.10 -2.68 -1.85
N SER A 104 11.33 -2.46 -0.81
CA SER A 104 9.91 -2.82 -0.77
C SER A 104 8.97 -1.65 -0.56
N THR A 105 9.47 -0.42 -0.62
CA THR A 105 8.68 0.79 -0.38
C THR A 105 8.83 1.80 -1.51
N GLY A 106 7.70 2.31 -1.98
CA GLY A 106 7.61 3.33 -3.03
C GLY A 106 6.49 4.32 -2.75
N PHE A 107 6.05 5.02 -3.77
CA PHE A 107 4.98 6.00 -3.67
C PHE A 107 4.24 6.17 -4.99
N ARG A 108 3.06 6.74 -4.93
CA ARG A 108 2.34 7.28 -6.10
C ARG A 108 1.76 8.64 -5.77
N CYS A 109 1.65 9.49 -6.79
CA CYS A 109 1.09 10.83 -6.64
C CYS A 109 -0.45 10.79 -6.69
N ALA A 110 -1.06 11.68 -5.93
CA ALA A 110 -2.48 11.93 -5.96
C ALA A 110 -2.75 13.44 -5.93
N ARG A 111 -3.89 13.85 -6.42
CA ARG A 111 -4.36 15.23 -6.36
C ARG A 111 -5.87 15.27 -6.22
N ASP A 112 -6.40 16.38 -5.74
CA ASP A 112 -7.84 16.61 -5.72
C ASP A 112 -8.41 16.65 -7.12
N ALA A 113 -9.65 16.19 -7.26
CA ALA A 113 -10.40 16.34 -8.48
C ALA A 113 -10.65 17.84 -8.77
N LYS A 114 -10.58 18.18 -10.04
CA LYS A 114 -10.91 19.56 -10.46
C LYS A 114 -12.41 19.75 -10.52
#